data_3fbeeac94569e87e51293c6503fa088e
#
_entry.id   3fbeeac94569e87e51293c6503fa088e
#
_cell.length_a   1.000
_cell.length_b   1.000
_cell.length_c   1.000
_cell.angle_alpha   90.00
_cell.angle_beta   90.00
_cell.angle_gamma   90.00
#
_symmetry.space_group_name_H-M   'P 1'
#
loop_
_entity.id
_entity.type
_entity.pdbx_description
1 polymer ?
#
loop_
_entity_poly.entity_id
_entity_poly.type
_entity_poly.pdbx_seq_one_letter_code
_entity_poly.pdbx_strand_id
1 'polypeptide(L)'
;SDAIASLAGSWRGVDDARAHDLYREAFEVDPTDYYPLLNYVDGEIERTGSTGVLDILAPMASQAMARCRAHVDVGVNIPWSLSSLAKFHLLLGDPYAALEWYALAIRSANSPDAIPSLERTRAAATQIDGHGWCDRMLQMARIARFPEETATGEAGRTPTEGAPSIEGPVLIVAGSTDPRLAERIEGYRPLVAAAMAGFEGTVISGGTRQGVCGMVGEIAATGARARTIGYLPADLPANAEPDDRYDELRSTDGTGFSPLDPLQNWIDLIASGIDPSDVVVLGIGGGQIAATEYRIALALGARVGVVEGSGREASRLLADARWTDAPGLVPLPADPYTVRAFVANPPQSLGSVEREALARQLHEAYRGEIAATRSEDPAQRPWETLADDLKQSNLNQVDDIVGKLAEIGVDY
;
A
#
# COMPACT_ATOMS: atom_id res chain seq x y z
N SER A 1 -27.80 8.99 -18.78
CA SER A 1 -26.73 9.35 -17.82
C SER A 1 -25.35 9.29 -18.51
N ASP A 2 -24.86 8.11 -18.94
CA ASP A 2 -23.48 7.89 -19.41
C ASP A 2 -23.02 8.82 -20.54
N ALA A 3 -23.85 9.03 -21.57
CA ALA A 3 -23.50 9.91 -22.70
C ALA A 3 -23.35 11.38 -22.25
N ILE A 4 -24.22 11.85 -21.35
CA ILE A 4 -24.15 13.20 -20.81
C ILE A 4 -22.91 13.34 -19.92
N ALA A 5 -22.66 12.35 -19.06
CA ALA A 5 -21.49 12.32 -18.19
C ALA A 5 -20.17 12.26 -18.96
N SER A 6 -20.11 11.50 -20.07
CA SER A 6 -18.96 11.47 -20.97
C SER A 6 -18.72 12.82 -21.64
N LEU A 7 -19.80 13.48 -22.10
CA LEU A 7 -19.73 14.84 -22.63
C LEU A 7 -19.23 15.82 -21.55
N ALA A 8 -19.74 15.73 -20.32
CA ALA A 8 -19.27 16.55 -19.21
C ALA A 8 -17.75 16.41 -19.01
N GLY A 9 -17.24 15.17 -19.06
CA GLY A 9 -15.82 14.89 -18.95
C GLY A 9 -14.96 15.60 -20.00
N SER A 10 -15.46 15.75 -21.23
CA SER A 10 -14.73 16.45 -22.30
C SER A 10 -14.65 17.98 -22.11
N TRP A 11 -15.50 18.54 -21.27
CA TRP A 11 -15.50 19.98 -20.94
C TRP A 11 -14.64 20.31 -19.71
N ARG A 12 -14.21 19.33 -18.93
CA ARG A 12 -13.33 19.54 -17.76
C ARG A 12 -12.01 20.17 -18.20
N GLY A 13 -11.61 21.24 -17.51
CA GLY A 13 -10.43 22.03 -17.82
C GLY A 13 -10.54 22.91 -19.05
N VAL A 14 -11.70 22.90 -19.73
CA VAL A 14 -12.04 23.80 -20.85
C VAL A 14 -13.11 24.79 -20.44
N ASP A 15 -14.22 24.30 -19.90
CA ASP A 15 -15.33 25.07 -19.33
C ASP A 15 -15.91 24.26 -18.17
N ASP A 16 -15.37 24.49 -16.98
CA ASP A 16 -15.74 23.72 -15.78
C ASP A 16 -17.18 24.01 -15.32
N ALA A 17 -17.71 25.21 -15.61
CA ALA A 17 -19.11 25.52 -15.31
C ALA A 17 -20.04 24.67 -16.16
N ARG A 18 -19.76 24.54 -17.45
CA ARG A 18 -20.51 23.68 -18.36
C ARG A 18 -20.38 22.21 -18.01
N ALA A 19 -19.17 21.76 -17.66
CA ALA A 19 -18.94 20.40 -17.19
C ALA A 19 -19.80 20.09 -15.96
N HIS A 20 -19.84 21.01 -15.00
CA HIS A 20 -20.64 20.88 -13.78
C HIS A 20 -22.14 20.79 -14.06
N ASP A 21 -22.69 21.64 -14.94
CA ASP A 21 -24.10 21.60 -15.35
C ASP A 21 -24.46 20.27 -16.04
N LEU A 22 -23.58 19.75 -16.89
CA LEU A 22 -23.78 18.46 -17.55
C LEU A 22 -23.70 17.29 -16.55
N TYR A 23 -22.80 17.33 -15.58
CA TYR A 23 -22.77 16.30 -14.53
C TYR A 23 -24.03 16.32 -13.67
N ARG A 24 -24.58 17.52 -13.37
CA ARG A 24 -25.86 17.65 -12.69
C ARG A 24 -27.00 17.05 -13.53
N GLU A 25 -27.07 17.36 -14.82
CA GLU A 25 -28.07 16.81 -15.73
C GLU A 25 -27.98 15.28 -15.81
N ALA A 26 -26.76 14.72 -15.92
CA ALA A 26 -26.52 13.28 -15.94
C ALA A 26 -26.98 12.60 -14.64
N PHE A 27 -26.69 13.21 -13.51
CA PHE A 27 -27.12 12.78 -12.18
C PHE A 27 -28.66 12.85 -12.02
N GLU A 28 -29.32 13.90 -12.51
CA GLU A 28 -30.79 14.03 -12.48
C GLU A 28 -31.48 12.94 -13.32
N VAL A 29 -30.84 12.48 -14.42
CA VAL A 29 -31.32 11.36 -15.24
C VAL A 29 -31.22 10.01 -14.53
N ASP A 30 -30.12 9.75 -13.83
CA ASP A 30 -29.90 8.53 -13.04
C ASP A 30 -29.17 8.86 -11.73
N PRO A 31 -29.92 9.12 -10.64
CA PRO A 31 -29.31 9.46 -9.34
C PRO A 31 -28.51 8.35 -8.68
N THR A 32 -28.57 7.12 -9.22
CA THR A 32 -27.80 5.96 -8.72
C THR A 32 -26.47 5.76 -9.47
N ASP A 33 -26.23 6.54 -10.53
CA ASP A 33 -24.96 6.49 -11.24
C ASP A 33 -23.89 7.25 -10.45
N TYR A 34 -22.93 6.50 -9.93
CA TYR A 34 -21.90 7.05 -9.05
C TYR A 34 -20.92 7.98 -9.77
N TYR A 35 -20.69 7.81 -11.08
CA TYR A 35 -19.73 8.63 -11.81
C TYR A 35 -20.19 10.10 -11.95
N PRO A 36 -21.38 10.41 -12.51
CA PRO A 36 -21.85 11.79 -12.57
C PRO A 36 -22.14 12.37 -11.19
N LEU A 37 -22.67 11.57 -10.25
CA LEU A 37 -22.93 12.04 -8.89
C LEU A 37 -21.67 12.55 -8.19
N LEU A 38 -20.58 11.77 -8.20
CA LEU A 38 -19.32 12.17 -7.57
C LEU A 38 -18.71 13.42 -8.23
N ASN A 39 -18.76 13.50 -9.57
CA ASN A 39 -18.24 14.69 -10.27
C ASN A 39 -19.11 15.94 -10.03
N TYR A 40 -20.41 15.78 -9.89
CA TYR A 40 -21.30 16.86 -9.48
C TYR A 40 -21.01 17.34 -8.05
N VAL A 41 -20.87 16.39 -7.11
CA VAL A 41 -20.49 16.68 -5.70
C VAL A 41 -19.15 17.41 -5.65
N ASP A 42 -18.14 16.95 -6.39
CA ASP A 42 -16.84 17.61 -6.47
C ASP A 42 -16.95 19.06 -6.92
N GLY A 43 -17.73 19.31 -7.98
CA GLY A 43 -17.95 20.66 -8.49
C GLY A 43 -18.67 21.54 -7.47
N GLU A 44 -19.66 21.01 -6.74
CA GLU A 44 -20.35 21.75 -5.68
C GLU A 44 -19.42 22.08 -4.51
N ILE A 45 -18.60 21.13 -4.07
CA ILE A 45 -17.61 21.36 -3.00
C ILE A 45 -16.57 22.40 -3.44
N GLU A 46 -16.05 22.29 -4.65
CA GLU A 46 -15.07 23.23 -5.22
C GLU A 46 -15.65 24.64 -5.29
N ARG A 47 -16.91 24.77 -5.74
CA ARG A 47 -17.61 26.06 -5.90
C ARG A 47 -18.03 26.70 -4.57
N THR A 48 -18.43 25.89 -3.59
CA THR A 48 -18.99 26.38 -2.31
C THR A 48 -18.03 26.38 -1.15
N GLY A 49 -16.93 25.60 -1.25
CA GLY A 49 -16.01 25.31 -0.14
C GLY A 49 -16.65 24.49 0.98
N SER A 50 -17.82 23.86 0.74
CA SER A 50 -18.62 23.20 1.76
C SER A 50 -19.05 21.80 1.33
N THR A 51 -19.07 20.87 2.28
CA THR A 51 -19.62 19.52 2.13
C THR A 51 -21.13 19.44 2.33
N GLY A 52 -21.83 20.57 2.57
CA GLY A 52 -23.28 20.62 2.85
C GLY A 52 -24.16 20.02 1.75
N VAL A 53 -23.67 19.93 0.52
CA VAL A 53 -24.34 19.21 -0.58
C VAL A 53 -24.57 17.74 -0.22
N LEU A 54 -23.69 17.13 0.57
CA LEU A 54 -23.77 15.71 0.97
C LEU A 54 -24.94 15.44 1.91
N ASP A 55 -25.33 16.41 2.76
CA ASP A 55 -26.49 16.27 3.65
C ASP A 55 -27.77 16.09 2.85
N ILE A 56 -27.88 16.82 1.72
CA ILE A 56 -29.00 16.74 0.81
C ILE A 56 -28.98 15.46 -0.03
N LEU A 57 -27.81 15.06 -0.49
CA LEU A 57 -27.62 13.93 -1.41
C LEU A 57 -27.34 12.60 -0.71
N ALA A 58 -27.28 12.53 0.62
CA ALA A 58 -26.91 11.33 1.37
C ALA A 58 -27.70 10.05 0.97
N PRO A 59 -29.04 10.09 0.77
CA PRO A 59 -29.80 8.92 0.33
C PRO A 59 -29.37 8.43 -1.07
N MET A 60 -29.11 9.36 -2.00
CA MET A 60 -28.65 9.03 -3.36
C MET A 60 -27.20 8.54 -3.34
N ALA A 61 -26.34 9.18 -2.55
CA ALA A 61 -24.96 8.75 -2.37
C ALA A 61 -24.90 7.31 -1.83
N SER A 62 -25.77 6.94 -0.89
CA SER A 62 -25.84 5.56 -0.37
C SER A 62 -26.26 4.57 -1.45
N GLN A 63 -27.20 4.89 -2.33
CA GLN A 63 -27.61 4.01 -3.43
C GLN A 63 -26.53 3.91 -4.51
N ALA A 64 -25.91 5.04 -4.88
CA ALA A 64 -24.81 5.07 -5.83
C ALA A 64 -23.60 4.28 -5.31
N MET A 65 -23.30 4.38 -4.01
CA MET A 65 -22.25 3.59 -3.37
C MET A 65 -22.56 2.09 -3.41
N ALA A 66 -23.79 1.66 -3.18
CA ALA A 66 -24.20 0.27 -3.29
C ALA A 66 -24.03 -0.27 -4.73
N ARG A 67 -24.41 0.52 -5.75
CA ARG A 67 -24.18 0.19 -7.17
C ARG A 67 -22.66 0.14 -7.49
N CYS A 68 -21.90 1.12 -7.02
CA CYS A 68 -20.46 1.13 -7.19
C CYS A 68 -19.83 -0.12 -6.58
N ARG A 69 -20.27 -0.53 -5.37
CA ARG A 69 -19.84 -1.75 -4.72
C ARG A 69 -20.14 -2.99 -5.56
N ALA A 70 -21.35 -3.10 -6.12
CA ALA A 70 -21.70 -4.21 -7.01
C ALA A 70 -20.80 -4.28 -8.25
N HIS A 71 -20.40 -3.13 -8.80
CA HIS A 71 -19.43 -3.06 -9.89
C HIS A 71 -18.04 -3.58 -9.46
N VAL A 72 -17.58 -3.18 -8.27
CA VAL A 72 -16.32 -3.69 -7.70
C VAL A 72 -16.36 -5.20 -7.52
N ASP A 73 -17.45 -5.74 -6.96
CA ASP A 73 -17.61 -7.16 -6.66
C ASP A 73 -17.57 -8.06 -7.92
N VAL A 74 -17.93 -7.51 -9.08
CA VAL A 74 -17.87 -8.22 -10.38
C VAL A 74 -16.72 -7.74 -11.29
N GLY A 75 -15.81 -6.91 -10.78
CA GLY A 75 -14.62 -6.44 -11.50
C GLY A 75 -14.89 -5.42 -12.61
N VAL A 76 -16.03 -4.73 -12.59
CA VAL A 76 -16.37 -3.72 -13.60
C VAL A 76 -15.69 -2.39 -13.30
N ASN A 77 -15.06 -1.82 -14.33
CA ASN A 77 -14.45 -0.49 -14.32
C ASN A 77 -13.39 -0.29 -13.21
N ILE A 78 -12.54 -1.31 -12.99
CA ILE A 78 -11.40 -1.24 -12.09
C ILE A 78 -10.24 -0.50 -12.79
N PRO A 79 -9.50 0.40 -12.11
CA PRO A 79 -9.55 0.75 -10.67
C PRO A 79 -10.54 1.88 -10.32
N TRP A 80 -11.25 2.46 -11.28
CA TRP A 80 -12.09 3.65 -11.12
C TRP A 80 -13.23 3.43 -10.12
N SER A 81 -13.88 2.25 -10.14
CA SER A 81 -14.91 1.90 -9.17
C SER A 81 -14.37 1.80 -7.75
N LEU A 82 -13.16 1.27 -7.56
CA LEU A 82 -12.48 1.26 -6.25
C LEU A 82 -12.23 2.68 -5.74
N SER A 83 -11.73 3.56 -6.61
CA SER A 83 -11.48 4.97 -6.30
C SER A 83 -12.77 5.72 -5.96
N SER A 84 -13.85 5.45 -6.70
CA SER A 84 -15.15 6.05 -6.44
C SER A 84 -15.73 5.61 -5.11
N LEU A 85 -15.60 4.31 -4.78
CA LEU A 85 -16.05 3.76 -3.51
C LEU A 85 -15.25 4.36 -2.33
N ALA A 86 -13.92 4.48 -2.47
CA ALA A 86 -13.08 5.16 -1.50
C ALA A 86 -13.52 6.61 -1.25
N LYS A 87 -13.81 7.33 -2.33
CA LYS A 87 -14.25 8.72 -2.25
C LYS A 87 -15.62 8.87 -1.56
N PHE A 88 -16.56 7.98 -1.79
CA PHE A 88 -17.82 7.96 -1.04
C PHE A 88 -17.58 7.78 0.45
N HIS A 89 -16.74 6.82 0.85
CA HIS A 89 -16.40 6.62 2.25
C HIS A 89 -15.78 7.88 2.86
N LEU A 90 -14.82 8.51 2.18
CA LEU A 90 -14.23 9.76 2.64
C LEU A 90 -15.27 10.85 2.84
N LEU A 91 -16.04 11.14 1.81
CA LEU A 91 -17.02 12.25 1.83
C LEU A 91 -18.18 12.01 2.81
N LEU A 92 -18.48 10.75 3.14
CA LEU A 92 -19.46 10.36 4.15
C LEU A 92 -18.88 10.25 5.57
N GLY A 93 -17.62 10.65 5.78
CA GLY A 93 -16.99 10.75 7.10
C GLY A 93 -16.33 9.46 7.61
N ASP A 94 -16.02 8.51 6.72
CA ASP A 94 -15.28 7.29 7.07
C ASP A 94 -13.89 7.25 6.36
N PRO A 95 -12.92 8.05 6.83
CA PRO A 95 -11.62 8.15 6.18
C PRO A 95 -10.77 6.87 6.29
N TYR A 96 -10.98 6.02 7.31
CA TYR A 96 -10.28 4.74 7.41
C TYR A 96 -10.73 3.75 6.34
N ALA A 97 -12.04 3.62 6.12
CA ALA A 97 -12.54 2.83 5.01
C ALA A 97 -12.11 3.41 3.66
N ALA A 98 -12.04 4.73 3.52
CA ALA A 98 -11.52 5.39 2.32
C ALA A 98 -10.07 4.98 2.03
N LEU A 99 -9.19 4.98 3.03
CA LEU A 99 -7.80 4.54 2.90
C LEU A 99 -7.70 3.08 2.45
N GLU A 100 -8.55 2.19 2.99
CA GLU A 100 -8.58 0.78 2.57
C GLU A 100 -8.94 0.62 1.08
N TRP A 101 -9.96 1.34 0.61
CA TRP A 101 -10.39 1.28 -0.79
C TRP A 101 -9.41 1.97 -1.73
N TYR A 102 -8.78 3.08 -1.31
CA TYR A 102 -7.70 3.70 -2.08
C TYR A 102 -6.48 2.79 -2.19
N ALA A 103 -6.13 2.03 -1.14
CA ALA A 103 -5.05 1.05 -1.22
C ALA A 103 -5.32 -0.01 -2.30
N LEU A 104 -6.55 -0.51 -2.41
CA LEU A 104 -6.93 -1.43 -3.48
C LEU A 104 -6.89 -0.78 -4.86
N ALA A 105 -7.32 0.48 -4.97
CA ALA A 105 -7.25 1.23 -6.23
C ALA A 105 -5.80 1.45 -6.67
N ILE A 106 -4.92 1.83 -5.75
CA ILE A 106 -3.47 2.00 -5.99
C ILE A 106 -2.85 0.68 -6.46
N ARG A 107 -3.14 -0.43 -5.78
CA ARG A 107 -2.64 -1.75 -6.17
C ARG A 107 -3.06 -2.13 -7.59
N SER A 108 -4.28 -1.77 -7.98
CA SER A 108 -4.87 -2.10 -9.28
C SER A 108 -4.52 -1.09 -10.38
N ALA A 109 -3.84 0.02 -10.05
CA ALA A 109 -3.47 1.05 -11.01
C ALA A 109 -2.33 0.58 -11.92
N ASN A 110 -2.47 0.81 -13.22
CA ASN A 110 -1.47 0.51 -14.25
C ASN A 110 -0.88 1.77 -14.91
N SER A 111 -1.29 2.95 -14.48
CA SER A 111 -0.77 4.25 -14.91
C SER A 111 -0.97 5.29 -13.79
N PRO A 112 -0.23 6.42 -13.80
CA PRO A 112 -0.42 7.51 -12.82
C PRO A 112 -1.84 8.07 -12.83
N ASP A 113 -2.47 8.15 -14.00
CA ASP A 113 -3.83 8.67 -14.16
C ASP A 113 -4.90 7.74 -13.54
N ALA A 114 -4.57 6.47 -13.35
CA ALA A 114 -5.43 5.51 -12.68
C ALA A 114 -5.47 5.69 -11.16
N ILE A 115 -4.51 6.44 -10.59
CA ILE A 115 -4.54 6.85 -9.18
C ILE A 115 -5.27 8.20 -9.10
N PRO A 116 -6.41 8.30 -8.39
CA PRO A 116 -7.23 9.50 -8.36
C PRO A 116 -6.52 10.69 -7.71
N SER A 117 -6.97 11.91 -8.03
CA SER A 117 -6.56 13.15 -7.37
C SER A 117 -7.72 13.70 -6.54
N LEU A 118 -7.38 14.21 -5.36
CA LEU A 118 -8.34 14.96 -4.51
C LEU A 118 -8.14 16.48 -4.59
N GLU A 119 -7.39 16.97 -5.58
CA GLU A 119 -7.05 18.41 -5.70
C GLU A 119 -8.26 19.32 -5.58
N ARG A 120 -9.35 19.02 -6.30
CA ARG A 120 -10.60 19.81 -6.28
C ARG A 120 -11.32 19.81 -4.93
N THR A 121 -11.18 18.74 -4.17
CA THR A 121 -11.87 18.53 -2.89
C THR A 121 -10.91 18.48 -1.70
N ARG A 122 -9.64 18.84 -1.90
CA ARG A 122 -8.56 18.72 -0.88
C ARG A 122 -8.93 19.40 0.44
N ALA A 123 -9.43 20.62 0.39
CA ALA A 123 -9.79 21.36 1.60
C ALA A 123 -10.90 20.65 2.39
N ALA A 124 -11.92 20.15 1.70
CA ALA A 124 -13.02 19.41 2.33
C ALA A 124 -12.56 18.03 2.83
N ALA A 125 -11.76 17.32 2.05
CA ALA A 125 -11.16 16.02 2.45
C ALA A 125 -10.32 16.19 3.72
N THR A 126 -9.47 17.23 3.79
CA THR A 126 -8.65 17.54 4.96
C THR A 126 -9.50 17.87 6.20
N GLN A 127 -10.66 18.48 6.03
CA GLN A 127 -11.59 18.72 7.16
C GLN A 127 -12.20 17.42 7.69
N ILE A 128 -12.42 16.44 6.81
CA ILE A 128 -13.03 15.15 7.18
C ILE A 128 -11.99 14.21 7.83
N ASP A 129 -10.83 14.07 7.22
CA ASP A 129 -9.78 13.14 7.71
C ASP A 129 -8.77 13.81 8.67
N GLY A 130 -8.95 15.09 8.94
CA GLY A 130 -8.23 15.89 9.94
C GLY A 130 -6.87 16.41 9.46
N HIS A 131 -6.19 15.76 8.52
CA HIS A 131 -4.83 16.15 8.08
C HIS A 131 -4.51 15.79 6.63
N GLY A 132 -5.50 15.48 5.80
CA GLY A 132 -5.30 15.15 4.39
C GLY A 132 -4.67 13.78 4.17
N TRP A 133 -4.99 12.78 4.98
CA TRP A 133 -4.42 11.43 4.88
C TRP A 133 -4.62 10.82 3.49
N CYS A 134 -5.84 10.89 2.97
CA CYS A 134 -6.16 10.30 1.68
C CYS A 134 -5.41 11.01 0.54
N ASP A 135 -5.33 12.34 0.57
CA ASP A 135 -4.60 13.10 -0.44
C ASP A 135 -3.10 12.80 -0.41
N ARG A 136 -2.49 12.80 0.79
CA ARG A 136 -1.07 12.44 0.98
C ARG A 136 -0.78 11.02 0.47
N MET A 137 -1.64 10.06 0.79
CA MET A 137 -1.51 8.67 0.34
C MET A 137 -1.52 8.57 -1.19
N LEU A 138 -2.47 9.24 -1.85
CA LEU A 138 -2.60 9.19 -3.30
C LEU A 138 -1.42 9.86 -4.02
N GLN A 139 -0.95 11.01 -3.51
CA GLN A 139 0.22 11.70 -4.05
C GLN A 139 1.49 10.86 -3.90
N MET A 140 1.73 10.33 -2.70
CA MET A 140 2.86 9.43 -2.42
C MET A 140 2.83 8.20 -3.33
N ALA A 141 1.67 7.56 -3.47
CA ALA A 141 1.52 6.35 -4.28
C ALA A 141 1.80 6.58 -5.77
N ARG A 142 1.44 7.75 -6.32
CA ARG A 142 1.81 8.12 -7.70
C ARG A 142 3.31 8.14 -7.89
N ILE A 143 4.04 8.75 -6.95
CA ILE A 143 5.50 8.86 -7.01
C ILE A 143 6.14 7.47 -6.87
N ALA A 144 5.66 6.67 -5.90
CA ALA A 144 6.21 5.35 -5.63
C ALA A 144 6.00 4.36 -6.78
N ARG A 145 4.78 4.36 -7.36
CA ARG A 145 4.39 3.40 -8.39
C ARG A 145 4.83 3.80 -9.80
N PHE A 146 4.99 5.09 -10.05
CA PHE A 146 5.28 5.65 -11.38
C PHE A 146 6.34 6.76 -11.30
N PRO A 147 7.56 6.46 -10.81
CA PRO A 147 8.59 7.47 -10.54
C PRO A 147 9.05 8.22 -11.79
N GLU A 148 9.09 7.57 -12.95
CA GLU A 148 9.54 8.19 -14.21
C GLU A 148 8.53 9.20 -14.74
N GLU A 149 7.23 8.97 -14.56
CA GLU A 149 6.15 9.81 -15.08
C GLU A 149 5.78 10.96 -14.13
N THR A 150 6.20 10.90 -12.87
CA THR A 150 5.82 11.87 -11.82
C THR A 150 6.96 12.78 -11.38
N ALA A 151 8.10 12.77 -12.07
CA ALA A 151 9.33 13.49 -11.68
C ALA A 151 9.20 15.02 -11.50
N THR A 152 8.10 15.64 -11.94
CA THR A 152 7.88 17.09 -11.93
C THR A 152 6.99 17.62 -10.81
N GLY A 153 6.41 16.76 -9.96
CA GLY A 153 5.49 17.17 -8.88
C GLY A 153 6.17 17.24 -7.51
N GLU A 154 6.22 18.41 -6.88
CA GLU A 154 6.76 18.58 -5.50
C GLU A 154 5.80 18.07 -4.41
N ALA A 155 4.51 17.97 -4.68
CA ALA A 155 3.49 17.57 -3.73
C ALA A 155 3.56 16.05 -3.45
N GLY A 156 3.76 15.66 -2.21
CA GLY A 156 3.90 14.27 -1.74
C GLY A 156 5.36 13.83 -1.49
N ARG A 157 6.33 14.73 -1.68
CA ARG A 157 7.75 14.53 -1.39
C ARG A 157 8.24 15.38 -0.22
N THR A 158 7.41 15.68 0.75
CA THR A 158 7.89 16.45 1.91
C THR A 158 8.41 15.48 2.97
N PRO A 159 9.71 15.10 2.90
CA PRO A 159 10.33 14.27 3.93
C PRO A 159 10.36 15.02 5.25
N THR A 160 10.60 14.29 6.33
CA THR A 160 10.80 14.88 7.65
C THR A 160 11.97 15.86 7.58
N GLU A 161 11.71 17.11 7.91
CA GLU A 161 12.67 18.21 7.76
C GLU A 161 13.94 17.96 8.59
N GLY A 162 15.10 18.05 7.95
CA GLY A 162 16.40 17.87 8.59
C GLY A 162 16.72 16.43 8.97
N ALA A 163 15.83 15.46 8.71
CA ALA A 163 16.10 14.07 9.01
C ALA A 163 17.13 13.47 8.02
N PRO A 164 18.06 12.63 8.48
CA PRO A 164 18.98 11.95 7.60
C PRO A 164 18.26 10.93 6.72
N SER A 165 18.81 10.70 5.51
CA SER A 165 18.31 9.68 4.58
C SER A 165 18.22 8.30 5.24
N ILE A 166 17.22 7.53 4.84
CA ILE A 166 17.05 6.14 5.26
C ILE A 166 17.89 5.26 4.34
N GLU A 167 18.62 4.32 4.94
CA GLU A 167 19.44 3.36 4.22
C GLU A 167 18.79 1.98 4.29
N GLY A 168 18.76 1.28 3.15
CA GLY A 168 18.25 -0.08 3.05
C GLY A 168 19.28 -1.15 3.43
N PRO A 169 18.85 -2.40 3.63
CA PRO A 169 17.46 -2.87 3.57
C PRO A 169 16.58 -2.32 4.70
N VAL A 170 15.26 -2.37 4.53
CA VAL A 170 14.30 -1.80 5.50
C VAL A 170 13.33 -2.86 6.02
N LEU A 171 13.23 -2.94 7.35
CA LEU A 171 12.24 -3.74 8.06
C LEU A 171 11.29 -2.80 8.83
N ILE A 172 10.01 -2.82 8.51
CA ILE A 172 8.97 -2.17 9.30
C ILE A 172 8.37 -3.21 10.26
N VAL A 173 8.37 -2.92 11.56
CA VAL A 173 7.72 -3.77 12.56
C VAL A 173 6.49 -3.04 13.08
N ALA A 174 5.32 -3.47 12.61
CA ALA A 174 4.04 -2.87 12.90
C ALA A 174 3.17 -3.79 13.76
N GLY A 175 2.47 -3.23 14.73
CA GLY A 175 1.65 -4.08 15.58
C GLY A 175 0.84 -3.35 16.63
N SER A 176 0.31 -4.14 17.58
CA SER A 176 -0.54 -3.63 18.64
C SER A 176 0.26 -3.00 19.78
N THR A 177 -0.25 -1.86 20.24
CA THR A 177 0.24 -1.17 21.46
C THR A 177 -0.84 -1.17 22.56
N ASP A 178 -1.95 -1.93 22.41
CA ASP A 178 -3.07 -1.96 23.37
C ASP A 178 -2.63 -2.57 24.70
N PRO A 179 -2.64 -1.80 25.81
CA PRO A 179 -2.21 -2.31 27.11
C PRO A 179 -3.03 -3.49 27.62
N ARG A 180 -4.30 -3.61 27.19
CA ARG A 180 -5.18 -4.75 27.55
C ARG A 180 -4.72 -6.07 26.97
N LEU A 181 -3.83 -6.04 25.99
CA LEU A 181 -3.26 -7.20 25.32
C LEU A 181 -1.77 -7.39 25.66
N ALA A 182 -1.24 -6.66 26.65
CA ALA A 182 0.20 -6.62 26.95
C ALA A 182 0.82 -8.01 27.13
N GLU A 183 0.19 -8.90 27.90
CA GLU A 183 0.67 -10.27 28.14
C GLU A 183 0.71 -11.08 26.82
N ARG A 184 -0.33 -10.97 26.00
CA ARG A 184 -0.38 -11.64 24.69
C ARG A 184 0.66 -11.09 23.73
N ILE A 185 0.83 -9.77 23.71
CA ILE A 185 1.81 -9.10 22.87
C ILE A 185 3.22 -9.53 23.27
N GLU A 186 3.49 -9.62 24.58
CA GLU A 186 4.80 -10.09 25.11
C GLU A 186 5.14 -11.49 24.61
N GLY A 187 4.17 -12.36 24.41
CA GLY A 187 4.35 -13.69 23.84
C GLY A 187 4.94 -13.68 22.41
N TYR A 188 4.87 -12.56 21.68
CA TYR A 188 5.47 -12.40 20.35
C TYR A 188 6.90 -11.83 20.36
N ARG A 189 7.46 -11.51 21.54
CA ARG A 189 8.85 -11.03 21.69
C ARG A 189 9.88 -11.91 20.97
N PRO A 190 9.81 -13.27 21.04
CA PRO A 190 10.77 -14.11 20.32
C PRO A 190 10.73 -13.92 18.79
N LEU A 191 9.57 -13.56 18.23
CA LEU A 191 9.41 -13.31 16.79
C LEU A 191 10.08 -11.99 16.38
N VAL A 192 9.85 -10.92 17.16
CA VAL A 192 10.50 -9.61 16.91
C VAL A 192 12.01 -9.73 17.08
N ALA A 193 12.46 -10.45 18.11
CA ALA A 193 13.88 -10.70 18.33
C ALA A 193 14.50 -11.51 17.16
N ALA A 194 13.81 -12.50 16.62
CA ALA A 194 14.27 -13.28 15.48
C ALA A 194 14.31 -12.44 14.20
N ALA A 195 13.32 -11.58 13.97
CA ALA A 195 13.28 -10.65 12.85
C ALA A 195 14.46 -9.67 12.84
N MET A 196 14.86 -9.18 14.02
CA MET A 196 15.97 -8.23 14.17
C MET A 196 17.35 -8.91 14.31
N ALA A 197 17.38 -10.22 14.57
CA ALA A 197 18.63 -10.95 14.80
C ALA A 197 19.49 -11.01 13.52
N GLY A 198 20.58 -10.24 13.52
CA GLY A 198 21.52 -10.16 12.40
C GLY A 198 21.03 -9.31 11.23
N PHE A 199 19.89 -8.61 11.37
CA PHE A 199 19.44 -7.66 10.36
C PHE A 199 20.37 -6.43 10.34
N GLU A 200 20.91 -6.13 9.17
CA GLU A 200 21.81 -5.00 8.92
C GLU A 200 21.12 -4.03 7.97
N GLY A 201 20.56 -2.95 8.50
CA GLY A 201 19.80 -1.96 7.75
C GLY A 201 19.00 -1.05 8.68
N THR A 202 17.84 -0.58 8.24
CA THR A 202 16.98 0.26 9.05
C THR A 202 15.73 -0.49 9.52
N VAL A 203 15.46 -0.47 10.83
CA VAL A 203 14.22 -0.98 11.42
C VAL A 203 13.34 0.20 11.79
N ILE A 204 12.11 0.22 11.29
CA ILE A 204 11.13 1.28 11.54
C ILE A 204 9.97 0.74 12.38
N SER A 205 9.51 1.50 13.36
CA SER A 205 8.32 1.19 14.15
C SER A 205 7.71 2.47 14.76
N GLY A 206 6.69 2.35 15.63
CA GLY A 206 5.93 3.48 16.17
C GLY A 206 6.64 4.29 17.26
N GLY A 207 7.88 4.00 17.66
CA GLY A 207 8.71 4.85 18.53
C GLY A 207 8.24 5.02 19.97
N THR A 208 7.28 4.24 20.47
CA THR A 208 6.79 4.29 21.86
C THR A 208 7.28 3.12 22.68
N ARG A 209 7.30 3.28 24.03
CA ARG A 209 7.68 2.22 24.97
C ARG A 209 6.67 1.08 25.09
N GLN A 210 5.52 1.15 24.41
CA GLN A 210 4.41 0.24 24.60
C GLN A 210 4.30 -0.80 23.46
N GLY A 211 3.88 -2.01 23.81
CA GLY A 211 3.54 -3.06 22.87
C GLY A 211 4.68 -3.47 21.93
N VAL A 212 4.36 -3.70 20.68
CA VAL A 212 5.33 -4.12 19.66
C VAL A 212 6.43 -3.09 19.45
N CYS A 213 6.09 -1.80 19.48
CA CYS A 213 7.08 -0.71 19.34
C CYS A 213 8.12 -0.74 20.48
N GLY A 214 7.66 -0.91 21.73
CA GLY A 214 8.54 -1.02 22.88
C GLY A 214 9.49 -2.22 22.83
N MET A 215 9.02 -3.34 22.25
CA MET A 215 9.88 -4.51 22.03
C MET A 215 11.02 -4.22 21.05
N VAL A 216 10.74 -3.47 19.97
CA VAL A 216 11.78 -3.04 19.02
C VAL A 216 12.85 -2.21 19.72
N GLY A 217 12.45 -1.21 20.52
CA GLY A 217 13.38 -0.39 21.29
C GLY A 217 14.20 -1.20 22.30
N GLU A 218 13.58 -2.17 23.00
CA GLU A 218 14.28 -3.04 23.96
C GLU A 218 15.31 -3.94 23.29
N ILE A 219 14.94 -4.56 22.16
CA ILE A 219 15.84 -5.42 21.40
C ILE A 219 16.98 -4.62 20.79
N ALA A 220 16.71 -3.42 20.26
CA ALA A 220 17.73 -2.52 19.76
C ALA A 220 18.79 -2.19 20.84
N ALA A 221 18.35 -1.87 22.06
CA ALA A 221 19.23 -1.56 23.18
C ALA A 221 20.12 -2.74 23.62
N THR A 222 19.82 -3.99 23.24
CA THR A 222 20.64 -5.16 23.55
C THR A 222 21.76 -5.41 22.54
N GLY A 223 21.98 -4.51 21.58
CA GLY A 223 23.09 -4.58 20.62
C GLY A 223 22.70 -5.09 19.24
N ALA A 224 21.47 -4.82 18.79
CA ALA A 224 21.09 -4.99 17.38
C ALA A 224 22.02 -4.16 16.48
N ARG A 225 22.30 -4.66 15.27
CA ARG A 225 23.15 -3.95 14.30
C ARG A 225 22.38 -2.95 13.45
N ALA A 226 21.06 -3.10 13.41
CA ALA A 226 20.19 -2.25 12.64
C ALA A 226 20.03 -0.87 13.29
N ARG A 227 19.99 0.18 12.47
CA ARG A 227 19.55 1.50 12.90
C ARG A 227 18.05 1.49 13.12
N THR A 228 17.57 2.07 14.22
CA THR A 228 16.15 2.11 14.56
C THR A 228 15.57 3.51 14.43
N ILE A 229 14.41 3.63 13.75
CA ILE A 229 13.69 4.89 13.59
C ILE A 229 12.25 4.70 14.11
N GLY A 230 11.83 5.60 15.02
CA GLY A 230 10.45 5.66 15.51
C GLY A 230 9.72 6.87 14.95
N TYR A 231 8.44 6.70 14.56
CA TYR A 231 7.58 7.80 14.12
C TYR A 231 6.53 8.12 15.18
N LEU A 232 6.47 9.37 15.60
CA LEU A 232 5.61 9.86 16.67
C LEU A 232 4.85 11.11 16.23
N PRO A 233 3.57 11.28 16.63
CA PRO A 233 2.88 12.53 16.41
C PRO A 233 3.54 13.67 17.19
N ALA A 234 3.51 14.88 16.64
CA ALA A 234 4.06 16.09 17.29
C ALA A 234 3.43 16.31 18.68
N ASP A 235 2.11 16.11 18.78
CA ASP A 235 1.41 16.13 20.05
C ASP A 235 1.13 14.71 20.51
N LEU A 236 2.09 14.15 21.25
CA LEU A 236 1.97 12.80 21.80
C LEU A 236 0.89 12.74 22.89
N PRO A 237 -0.03 11.76 22.87
CA PRO A 237 -1.01 11.58 23.92
C PRO A 237 -0.36 11.38 25.30
N ALA A 238 -0.96 11.96 26.35
CA ALA A 238 -0.40 11.97 27.70
C ALA A 238 -0.15 10.57 28.33
N ASN A 239 -0.76 9.54 27.78
CA ASN A 239 -0.59 8.14 28.20
C ASN A 239 0.44 7.38 27.34
N ALA A 240 1.11 8.03 26.41
CA ALA A 240 2.16 7.46 25.59
C ALA A 240 3.51 8.09 25.94
N GLU A 241 4.55 7.28 25.96
CA GLU A 241 5.91 7.71 26.25
C GLU A 241 6.80 7.43 25.04
N PRO A 242 7.60 8.42 24.58
CA PRO A 242 8.63 8.18 23.58
C PRO A 242 9.63 7.15 24.07
N ASP A 243 10.14 6.35 23.16
CA ASP A 243 11.16 5.37 23.48
C ASP A 243 12.56 5.87 23.07
N ASP A 244 13.32 6.35 24.06
CA ASP A 244 14.68 6.86 23.89
C ASP A 244 15.74 5.79 23.57
N ARG A 245 15.34 4.53 23.45
CA ARG A 245 16.17 3.41 22.99
C ARG A 245 16.27 3.32 21.48
N TYR A 246 15.41 4.03 20.74
CA TYR A 246 15.56 4.18 19.30
C TYR A 246 16.72 5.13 18.98
N ASP A 247 17.46 4.84 17.89
CA ASP A 247 18.56 5.71 17.44
C ASP A 247 18.04 7.06 16.96
N GLU A 248 16.80 7.10 16.44
CA GLU A 248 16.16 8.31 15.95
C GLU A 248 14.65 8.28 16.20
N LEU A 249 14.09 9.41 16.62
CA LEU A 249 12.66 9.64 16.68
C LEU A 249 12.31 10.78 15.74
N ARG A 250 11.38 10.52 14.80
CA ARG A 250 10.84 11.49 13.84
C ARG A 250 9.45 11.93 14.25
N SER A 251 9.21 13.23 14.14
CA SER A 251 7.90 13.79 14.45
C SER A 251 7.06 13.88 13.20
N THR A 252 5.78 13.49 13.29
CA THR A 252 4.78 13.64 12.24
C THR A 252 3.81 14.76 12.61
N ASP A 253 3.23 15.45 11.61
CA ASP A 253 2.16 16.41 11.86
C ASP A 253 0.95 15.70 12.46
N GLY A 254 0.42 16.16 13.60
CA GLY A 254 -0.81 15.59 14.13
C GLY A 254 -0.96 15.72 15.64
N THR A 255 -2.21 15.62 16.08
CA THR A 255 -2.61 15.71 17.51
C THR A 255 -2.94 14.31 18.04
N GLY A 256 -2.01 13.38 17.93
CA GLY A 256 -2.15 12.00 18.36
C GLY A 256 -1.89 11.00 17.25
N PHE A 257 -1.85 9.72 17.60
CA PHE A 257 -1.59 8.64 16.63
C PHE A 257 -2.65 8.59 15.54
N SER A 258 -2.19 8.55 14.31
CA SER A 258 -3.05 8.59 13.13
C SER A 258 -2.38 7.89 11.93
N PRO A 259 -3.08 7.72 10.81
CA PRO A 259 -2.49 7.28 9.56
C PRO A 259 -1.34 8.15 9.03
N LEU A 260 -1.15 9.37 9.55
CA LEU A 260 0.01 10.19 9.19
C LEU A 260 1.34 9.53 9.55
N ASP A 261 1.38 8.78 10.65
CA ASP A 261 2.62 8.16 11.13
C ASP A 261 3.18 7.16 10.10
N PRO A 262 2.43 6.14 9.65
CA PRO A 262 2.89 5.26 8.58
C PRO A 262 2.99 5.96 7.22
N LEU A 263 2.17 6.98 6.92
CA LEU A 263 2.30 7.73 5.67
C LEU A 263 3.61 8.50 5.59
N GLN A 264 4.01 9.19 6.69
CA GLN A 264 5.28 9.90 6.74
C GLN A 264 6.47 8.95 6.62
N ASN A 265 6.40 7.79 7.27
CA ASN A 265 7.38 6.73 7.12
C ASN A 265 7.58 6.38 5.62
N TRP A 266 6.51 6.11 4.88
CA TRP A 266 6.58 5.79 3.45
C TRP A 266 7.06 6.97 2.59
N ILE A 267 6.68 8.21 2.93
CA ILE A 267 7.19 9.43 2.26
C ILE A 267 8.71 9.53 2.44
N ASP A 268 9.21 9.32 3.66
CA ASP A 268 10.64 9.38 3.96
C ASP A 268 11.44 8.27 3.25
N LEU A 269 10.88 7.05 3.16
CA LEU A 269 11.46 5.93 2.41
C LEU A 269 11.61 6.27 0.92
N ILE A 270 10.53 6.74 0.29
CA ILE A 270 10.51 7.11 -1.12
C ILE A 270 11.45 8.28 -1.40
N ALA A 271 11.47 9.29 -0.51
CA ALA A 271 12.38 10.43 -0.61
C ALA A 271 13.86 10.03 -0.45
N SER A 272 14.12 8.94 0.28
CA SER A 272 15.45 8.34 0.43
C SER A 272 15.87 7.46 -0.75
N GLY A 273 14.99 7.26 -1.74
CA GLY A 273 15.25 6.42 -2.92
C GLY A 273 15.08 4.93 -2.66
N ILE A 274 14.41 4.54 -1.57
CA ILE A 274 14.09 3.13 -1.27
C ILE A 274 12.93 2.69 -2.15
N ASP A 275 13.14 1.61 -2.93
CA ASP A 275 12.06 0.97 -3.67
C ASP A 275 11.13 0.25 -2.68
N PRO A 276 9.79 0.45 -2.76
CA PRO A 276 8.86 -0.26 -1.89
C PRO A 276 8.98 -1.78 -1.94
N SER A 277 9.41 -2.38 -3.05
CA SER A 277 9.62 -3.82 -3.17
C SER A 277 10.79 -4.34 -2.30
N ASP A 278 11.71 -3.46 -1.90
CA ASP A 278 12.83 -3.78 -1.01
C ASP A 278 12.48 -3.65 0.49
N VAL A 279 11.22 -3.25 0.77
CA VAL A 279 10.73 -3.09 2.14
C VAL A 279 10.01 -4.34 2.61
N VAL A 280 10.38 -4.81 3.79
CA VAL A 280 9.71 -5.91 4.50
C VAL A 280 8.90 -5.35 5.65
N VAL A 281 7.64 -5.77 5.79
CA VAL A 281 6.78 -5.42 6.92
C VAL A 281 6.47 -6.68 7.73
N LEU A 282 6.75 -6.66 9.02
CA LEU A 282 6.30 -7.68 9.97
C LEU A 282 5.09 -7.17 10.75
N GLY A 283 3.93 -7.78 10.53
CA GLY A 283 2.66 -7.42 11.14
C GLY A 283 2.26 -8.33 12.30
N ILE A 284 2.02 -7.75 13.50
CA ILE A 284 1.62 -8.48 14.71
C ILE A 284 0.35 -7.84 15.31
N GLY A 285 -0.82 -8.39 15.03
CA GLY A 285 -2.10 -7.86 15.50
C GLY A 285 -2.44 -6.50 14.89
N GLY A 286 -2.37 -5.44 15.68
CA GLY A 286 -2.56 -4.06 15.24
C GLY A 286 -3.99 -3.52 15.31
N GLY A 287 -4.11 -2.20 15.32
CA GLY A 287 -5.38 -1.45 15.21
C GLY A 287 -5.57 -0.87 13.82
N GLN A 288 -6.46 0.12 13.68
CA GLN A 288 -6.78 0.75 12.39
C GLN A 288 -5.56 1.40 11.71
N ILE A 289 -4.61 1.96 12.47
CA ILE A 289 -3.37 2.54 11.93
C ILE A 289 -2.51 1.43 11.31
N ALA A 290 -2.31 0.32 12.03
CA ALA A 290 -1.59 -0.84 11.49
C ALA A 290 -2.31 -1.47 10.28
N ALA A 291 -3.64 -1.47 10.28
CA ALA A 291 -4.44 -1.88 9.12
C ALA A 291 -4.10 -1.05 7.87
N THR A 292 -4.00 0.27 8.05
CA THR A 292 -3.61 1.21 6.98
C THR A 292 -2.17 0.93 6.52
N GLU A 293 -1.24 0.75 7.46
CA GLU A 293 0.16 0.46 7.18
C GLU A 293 0.36 -0.82 6.36
N TYR A 294 -0.31 -1.92 6.76
CA TYR A 294 -0.25 -3.19 6.01
C TYR A 294 -0.76 -3.04 4.57
N ARG A 295 -1.90 -2.35 4.40
CA ARG A 295 -2.53 -2.19 3.09
C ARG A 295 -1.79 -1.23 2.19
N ILE A 296 -1.23 -0.13 2.74
CA ILE A 296 -0.34 0.77 1.99
C ILE A 296 0.89 0.01 1.51
N ALA A 297 1.55 -0.72 2.39
CA ALA A 297 2.72 -1.53 2.05
C ALA A 297 2.44 -2.48 0.87
N LEU A 298 1.35 -3.26 0.97
CA LEU A 298 0.93 -4.14 -0.12
C LEU A 298 0.57 -3.40 -1.41
N ALA A 299 -0.08 -2.24 -1.30
CA ALA A 299 -0.46 -1.43 -2.45
C ALA A 299 0.74 -0.85 -3.20
N LEU A 300 1.81 -0.55 -2.48
CA LEU A 300 3.07 -0.09 -3.04
C LEU A 300 3.97 -1.21 -3.55
N GLY A 301 3.69 -2.48 -3.22
CA GLY A 301 4.46 -3.63 -3.67
C GLY A 301 5.45 -4.19 -2.65
N ALA A 302 5.39 -3.73 -1.40
CA ALA A 302 6.20 -4.26 -0.31
C ALA A 302 5.76 -5.67 0.10
N ARG A 303 6.65 -6.41 0.75
CA ARG A 303 6.34 -7.71 1.36
C ARG A 303 5.81 -7.51 2.77
N VAL A 304 4.64 -8.08 3.03
CA VAL A 304 3.96 -7.98 4.32
C VAL A 304 3.75 -9.37 4.89
N GLY A 305 4.58 -9.74 5.86
CA GLY A 305 4.43 -10.96 6.65
C GLY A 305 3.54 -10.68 7.85
N VAL A 306 2.45 -11.40 7.96
CA VAL A 306 1.47 -11.21 9.04
C VAL A 306 1.43 -12.45 9.92
N VAL A 307 1.71 -12.29 11.21
CA VAL A 307 1.73 -13.41 12.15
C VAL A 307 0.32 -13.96 12.36
N GLU A 308 0.13 -15.22 11.97
CA GLU A 308 -1.11 -15.95 12.12
C GLU A 308 -1.53 -16.03 13.60
N GLY A 309 -2.83 -15.94 13.84
CA GLY A 309 -3.34 -15.99 15.20
C GLY A 309 -3.02 -14.78 16.07
N SER A 310 -2.29 -13.77 15.58
CA SER A 310 -2.00 -12.54 16.34
C SER A 310 -3.24 -11.67 16.57
N GLY A 311 -4.32 -11.92 15.84
CA GLY A 311 -5.64 -11.30 16.03
C GLY A 311 -5.79 -9.92 15.41
N ARG A 312 -6.92 -9.27 15.69
CA ARG A 312 -7.22 -7.89 15.27
C ARG A 312 -7.06 -7.69 13.74
N GLU A 313 -6.41 -6.60 13.32
CA GLU A 313 -6.30 -6.26 11.90
C GLU A 313 -5.39 -7.20 11.11
N ALA A 314 -4.38 -7.79 11.74
CA ALA A 314 -3.58 -8.85 11.15
C ALA A 314 -4.43 -10.04 10.68
N SER A 315 -5.31 -10.55 11.56
CA SER A 315 -6.22 -11.64 11.22
C SER A 315 -7.31 -11.21 10.23
N ARG A 316 -7.76 -9.95 10.28
CA ARG A 316 -8.71 -9.40 9.30
C ARG A 316 -8.12 -9.35 7.90
N LEU A 317 -6.86 -8.90 7.77
CA LEU A 317 -6.18 -8.83 6.48
C LEU A 317 -6.06 -10.21 5.83
N LEU A 318 -5.66 -11.24 6.60
CA LEU A 318 -5.55 -12.61 6.11
C LEU A 318 -6.91 -13.22 5.72
N ALA A 319 -8.00 -12.77 6.32
CA ALA A 319 -9.36 -13.23 6.01
C ALA A 319 -10.05 -12.39 4.92
N ASP A 320 -9.47 -11.27 4.50
CA ASP A 320 -10.07 -10.38 3.51
C ASP A 320 -9.78 -10.87 2.10
N ALA A 321 -10.81 -11.43 1.43
CA ALA A 321 -10.72 -11.97 0.08
C ALA A 321 -10.16 -10.98 -0.95
N ARG A 322 -10.24 -9.67 -0.69
CA ARG A 322 -9.67 -8.63 -1.58
C ARG A 322 -8.15 -8.59 -1.56
N TRP A 323 -7.53 -9.18 -0.53
CA TRP A 323 -6.08 -9.16 -0.30
C TRP A 323 -5.43 -10.54 -0.33
N THR A 324 -6.20 -11.65 -0.29
CA THR A 324 -5.65 -13.02 -0.27
C THR A 324 -4.74 -13.31 -1.46
N ASP A 325 -5.00 -12.69 -2.61
CA ASP A 325 -4.17 -12.84 -3.82
C ASP A 325 -3.14 -11.71 -3.98
N ALA A 326 -2.87 -10.94 -2.93
CA ALA A 326 -1.83 -9.91 -3.00
C ALA A 326 -0.44 -10.55 -3.00
N PRO A 327 0.39 -10.36 -4.05
CA PRO A 327 1.66 -11.09 -4.20
C PRO A 327 2.63 -10.91 -3.03
N GLY A 328 2.54 -9.79 -2.32
CA GLY A 328 3.41 -9.49 -1.19
C GLY A 328 2.87 -9.96 0.17
N LEU A 329 1.65 -10.50 0.25
CA LEU A 329 1.07 -10.91 1.53
C LEU A 329 1.45 -12.34 1.87
N VAL A 330 2.11 -12.53 3.02
CA VAL A 330 2.58 -13.83 3.51
C VAL A 330 2.00 -14.12 4.90
N PRO A 331 1.18 -15.16 5.08
CA PRO A 331 0.81 -15.62 6.41
C PRO A 331 2.03 -16.27 7.07
N LEU A 332 2.41 -15.80 8.25
CA LEU A 332 3.56 -16.32 9.00
C LEU A 332 3.09 -17.11 10.21
N PRO A 333 3.45 -18.37 10.35
CA PRO A 333 3.26 -19.08 11.62
C PRO A 333 4.01 -18.35 12.73
N ALA A 334 3.53 -18.48 13.97
CA ALA A 334 4.17 -17.88 15.15
C ALA A 334 5.45 -18.65 15.53
N ASP A 335 6.38 -18.75 14.58
CA ASP A 335 7.66 -19.45 14.69
C ASP A 335 8.83 -18.50 14.40
N PRO A 336 9.79 -18.34 15.35
CA PRO A 336 10.93 -17.45 15.18
C PRO A 336 11.81 -17.75 13.96
N TYR A 337 11.98 -19.03 13.58
CA TYR A 337 12.80 -19.40 12.43
C TYR A 337 12.16 -18.96 11.12
N THR A 338 10.84 -19.16 10.98
CA THR A 338 10.09 -18.73 9.81
C THR A 338 10.07 -17.20 9.68
N VAL A 339 9.87 -16.48 10.79
CA VAL A 339 9.92 -15.02 10.79
C VAL A 339 11.31 -14.52 10.40
N ARG A 340 12.38 -15.13 10.93
CA ARG A 340 13.76 -14.77 10.57
C ARG A 340 14.02 -15.03 9.08
N ALA A 341 13.62 -16.19 8.55
CA ALA A 341 13.77 -16.52 7.15
C ALA A 341 13.01 -15.53 6.26
N PHE A 342 11.76 -15.17 6.61
CA PHE A 342 10.97 -14.17 5.90
C PHE A 342 11.66 -12.80 5.84
N VAL A 343 12.31 -12.36 6.92
CA VAL A 343 13.02 -11.08 6.97
C VAL A 343 14.39 -11.13 6.29
N ALA A 344 15.14 -12.23 6.48
CA ALA A 344 16.49 -12.38 5.96
C ALA A 344 16.53 -12.59 4.44
N ASN A 345 15.46 -13.15 3.89
CA ASN A 345 15.28 -13.30 2.45
C ASN A 345 14.35 -12.19 1.95
N PRO A 346 14.84 -10.95 1.71
CA PRO A 346 14.15 -10.13 0.74
C PRO A 346 14.03 -11.00 -0.52
N PRO A 347 12.96 -10.92 -1.32
CA PRO A 347 13.04 -11.46 -2.65
C PRO A 347 14.26 -10.77 -3.24
N GLN A 348 15.34 -11.52 -3.43
CA GLN A 348 16.30 -11.10 -4.41
C GLN A 348 15.47 -11.10 -5.68
N SER A 349 14.96 -9.93 -6.04
CA SER A 349 14.61 -9.69 -7.42
C SER A 349 15.93 -9.94 -8.12
N LEU A 350 16.06 -11.12 -8.70
CA LEU A 350 17.18 -11.40 -9.59
C LEU A 350 17.30 -10.16 -10.45
N GLY A 351 18.45 -9.49 -10.45
CA GLY A 351 18.65 -8.35 -11.29
C GLY A 351 18.18 -8.74 -12.70
N SER A 352 17.62 -7.84 -13.47
CA SER A 352 17.03 -8.16 -14.77
C SER A 352 17.95 -9.04 -15.64
N VAL A 353 19.27 -8.88 -15.49
CA VAL A 353 20.32 -9.66 -16.15
C VAL A 353 20.39 -11.10 -15.62
N GLU A 354 20.34 -11.29 -14.30
CA GLU A 354 20.41 -12.63 -13.67
C GLU A 354 19.11 -13.41 -13.89
N ARG A 355 17.98 -12.75 -13.79
CA ARG A 355 16.65 -13.29 -14.07
C ARG A 355 16.55 -13.78 -15.53
N GLU A 356 17.02 -12.97 -16.49
CA GLU A 356 17.08 -13.37 -17.89
C GLU A 356 18.07 -14.50 -18.14
N ALA A 357 19.23 -14.49 -17.48
CA ALA A 357 20.22 -15.55 -17.60
C ALA A 357 19.68 -16.90 -17.12
N LEU A 358 18.96 -16.94 -15.99
CA LEU A 358 18.32 -18.15 -15.48
C LEU A 358 17.16 -18.60 -16.38
N ALA A 359 16.33 -17.68 -16.85
CA ALA A 359 15.25 -18.01 -17.78
C ALA A 359 15.79 -18.61 -19.08
N ARG A 360 16.92 -18.11 -19.57
CA ARG A 360 17.63 -18.66 -20.73
C ARG A 360 18.17 -20.07 -20.46
N GLN A 361 18.73 -20.32 -19.30
CA GLN A 361 19.20 -21.66 -18.90
C GLN A 361 18.05 -22.68 -18.81
N LEU A 362 16.93 -22.29 -18.20
CA LEU A 362 15.72 -23.11 -18.15
C LEU A 362 15.21 -23.45 -19.56
N HIS A 363 15.18 -22.46 -20.43
CA HIS A 363 14.78 -22.65 -21.82
C HIS A 363 15.71 -23.63 -22.56
N GLU A 364 17.03 -23.50 -22.43
CA GLU A 364 17.98 -24.40 -23.05
C GLU A 364 17.90 -25.83 -22.50
N ALA A 365 17.66 -26.01 -21.20
CA ALA A 365 17.42 -27.30 -20.59
C ALA A 365 16.16 -27.95 -21.17
N TYR A 366 15.04 -27.22 -21.24
CA TYR A 366 13.79 -27.68 -21.84
C TYR A 366 13.97 -28.07 -23.32
N ARG A 367 14.67 -27.24 -24.10
CA ARG A 367 15.01 -27.56 -25.50
C ARG A 367 15.76 -28.90 -25.63
N GLY A 368 16.72 -29.15 -24.74
CA GLY A 368 17.46 -30.43 -24.72
C GLY A 368 16.55 -31.63 -24.49
N GLU A 369 15.57 -31.51 -23.60
CA GLU A 369 14.63 -32.59 -23.28
C GLU A 369 13.65 -32.88 -24.45
N ILE A 370 13.13 -31.85 -25.11
CA ILE A 370 12.12 -32.02 -26.16
C ILE A 370 12.71 -32.25 -27.57
N ALA A 371 14.02 -32.04 -27.75
CA ALA A 371 14.70 -32.12 -29.05
C ALA A 371 14.41 -33.42 -29.81
N ALA A 372 14.34 -34.55 -29.12
CA ALA A 372 14.09 -35.85 -29.71
C ALA A 372 12.61 -36.17 -30.00
N THR A 373 11.68 -35.44 -29.35
CA THR A 373 10.25 -35.81 -29.33
C THR A 373 9.32 -34.81 -29.99
N ARG A 374 9.74 -33.54 -30.08
CA ARG A 374 8.90 -32.41 -30.55
C ARG A 374 9.68 -31.43 -31.43
N SER A 375 10.21 -31.88 -32.57
CA SER A 375 11.09 -31.05 -33.43
C SER A 375 10.42 -29.80 -34.02
N GLU A 376 9.09 -29.77 -34.13
CA GLU A 376 8.32 -28.62 -34.66
C GLU A 376 7.74 -27.70 -33.59
N ASP A 377 8.07 -27.92 -32.29
CA ASP A 377 7.58 -27.08 -31.20
C ASP A 377 8.17 -25.69 -31.31
N PRO A 378 7.37 -24.60 -31.24
CA PRO A 378 7.86 -23.22 -31.23
C PRO A 378 8.91 -22.94 -30.16
N ALA A 379 8.88 -23.70 -29.05
CA ALA A 379 9.86 -23.61 -27.95
C ALA A 379 11.22 -24.23 -28.31
N GLN A 380 11.37 -24.87 -29.48
CA GLN A 380 12.69 -25.33 -29.97
C GLN A 380 13.58 -24.21 -30.52
N ARG A 381 13.05 -23.00 -30.68
CA ARG A 381 13.84 -21.86 -31.15
C ARG A 381 14.85 -21.42 -30.11
N PRO A 382 16.06 -20.99 -30.53
CA PRO A 382 17.01 -20.35 -29.63
C PRO A 382 16.41 -19.13 -28.92
N TRP A 383 16.88 -18.83 -27.72
CA TRP A 383 16.38 -17.71 -26.91
C TRP A 383 16.30 -16.38 -27.70
N GLU A 384 17.29 -16.11 -28.53
CA GLU A 384 17.37 -14.85 -29.30
C GLU A 384 16.21 -14.68 -30.29
N THR A 385 15.67 -15.80 -30.80
CA THR A 385 14.57 -15.83 -31.79
C THR A 385 13.27 -16.39 -31.21
N LEU A 386 13.25 -16.67 -29.89
CA LEU A 386 12.07 -17.13 -29.18
C LEU A 386 11.00 -16.03 -29.16
N ALA A 387 9.75 -16.42 -29.32
CA ALA A 387 8.62 -15.50 -29.22
C ALA A 387 8.53 -14.89 -27.80
N ASP A 388 8.09 -13.63 -27.69
CA ASP A 388 8.10 -12.88 -26.44
C ASP A 388 7.20 -13.48 -25.36
N ASP A 389 6.06 -14.08 -25.73
CA ASP A 389 5.19 -14.82 -24.82
C ASP A 389 5.86 -16.05 -24.19
N LEU A 390 6.68 -16.76 -24.97
CA LEU A 390 7.47 -17.90 -24.48
C LEU A 390 8.67 -17.44 -23.62
N LYS A 391 9.31 -16.32 -23.97
CA LYS A 391 10.32 -15.71 -23.09
C LYS A 391 9.71 -15.32 -21.75
N GLN A 392 8.54 -14.65 -21.79
CA GLN A 392 7.84 -14.25 -20.56
C GLN A 392 7.43 -15.47 -19.72
N SER A 393 7.03 -16.57 -20.34
CA SER A 393 6.73 -17.82 -19.63
C SER A 393 7.94 -18.36 -18.88
N ASN A 394 9.13 -18.35 -19.48
CA ASN A 394 10.37 -18.77 -18.82
C ASN A 394 10.78 -17.81 -17.70
N LEU A 395 10.59 -16.51 -17.89
CA LEU A 395 10.83 -15.50 -16.83
C LEU A 395 9.89 -15.70 -15.64
N ASN A 396 8.62 -16.00 -15.89
CA ASN A 396 7.65 -16.30 -14.83
C ASN A 396 8.00 -17.60 -14.08
N GLN A 397 8.57 -18.60 -14.77
CA GLN A 397 9.08 -19.82 -14.12
C GLN A 397 10.25 -19.52 -13.17
N VAL A 398 11.16 -18.62 -13.57
CA VAL A 398 12.25 -18.18 -12.68
C VAL A 398 11.69 -17.53 -11.43
N ASP A 399 10.73 -16.62 -11.58
CA ASP A 399 10.11 -15.94 -10.45
C ASP A 399 9.41 -16.94 -9.51
N ASP A 400 8.75 -17.95 -10.06
CA ASP A 400 8.07 -19.01 -9.29
C ASP A 400 9.07 -19.93 -8.54
N ILE A 401 10.22 -20.26 -9.15
CA ILE A 401 11.27 -21.06 -8.50
C ILE A 401 11.85 -20.30 -7.31
N VAL A 402 12.16 -19.01 -7.49
CA VAL A 402 12.67 -18.15 -6.43
C VAL A 402 11.68 -18.09 -5.25
N GLY A 403 10.40 -17.90 -5.55
CA GLY A 403 9.34 -17.93 -4.53
C GLY A 403 9.27 -19.26 -3.79
N LYS A 404 9.32 -20.38 -4.50
CA LYS A 404 9.29 -21.73 -3.89
C LYS A 404 10.52 -22.06 -3.07
N LEU A 405 11.71 -21.64 -3.49
CA LEU A 405 12.93 -21.81 -2.70
C LEU A 405 12.88 -21.00 -1.41
N ALA A 406 12.38 -19.77 -1.48
CA ALA A 406 12.15 -18.94 -0.30
C ALA A 406 11.15 -19.58 0.68
N GLU A 407 10.08 -20.21 0.19
CA GLU A 407 9.08 -20.93 1.03
C GLU A 407 9.70 -22.09 1.82
N ILE A 408 10.71 -22.76 1.27
CA ILE A 408 11.40 -23.89 1.93
C ILE A 408 12.69 -23.48 2.62
N GLY A 409 13.01 -22.17 2.67
CA GLY A 409 14.20 -21.65 3.35
C GLY A 409 15.53 -22.03 2.72
N VAL A 410 15.55 -22.19 1.40
CA VAL A 410 16.77 -22.51 0.63
C VAL A 410 17.22 -21.26 -0.12
N ASP A 411 18.47 -20.84 0.13
CA ASP A 411 19.18 -19.84 -0.68
C ASP A 411 19.69 -20.48 -1.99
N TYR A 412 19.72 -19.70 -3.07
CA TYR A 412 20.23 -20.12 -4.38
C TYR A 412 21.41 -19.27 -4.84
#